data_b1cb9fd30ab11701efeb5342c75e9def
#
_entry.id   b1cb9fd30ab11701efeb5342c75e9def
#
_cell.length_a   1.000
_cell.length_b   1.000
_cell.length_c   1.000
_cell.angle_alpha   90.00
_cell.angle_beta   90.00
_cell.angle_gamma   90.00
#
_symmetry.space_group_name_H-M   'P 1'
#
loop_
_entity.id
_entity.type
_entity.pdbx_description
1 polymer ?
#
loop_
_entity_poly.entity_id
_entity_poly.type
_entity_poly.pdbx_seq_one_letter_code
_entity_poly.pdbx_strand_id
1 'polypeptide(L)'
;MPRTSSRLAFPVPPERLAALALAGAALFWSGAFIAARALRSDIDPAMLTLLRWGLALVAFIPFVGPRAWRCRAVVRREWRLLTGLGITGLAAFHTLTNLAMHTTTALNAILMLSLAPATILVGGAMSGASRPSAMQWAGTAVSLLGACILITRGSLDALLGLDLVRGDLWMIVSVLLWTAYSLLLRRRPADLPPDVALMASIVPAIGVLLPVALFTSGAALPAPTPFVIGAVLYIAIFASLIAFSLWAYGVAALGPERAGQYVHLMPIFGALLSTLLLGEAVVTAQLFGGAFVFAGLWLARLGSGPAAGAANRPAPGPAASAS
;
A
#
# COMPACT_ATOMS: atom_id res chain seq x y z
N MET A 1 -30.51 21.05 -26.08
CA MET A 1 -30.05 21.55 -24.76
C MET A 1 -28.89 20.71 -24.30
N PRO A 2 -27.65 21.19 -24.24
CA PRO A 2 -26.51 20.44 -23.74
C PRO A 2 -26.57 20.42 -22.21
N ARG A 3 -26.59 19.22 -21.63
CA ARG A 3 -26.46 19.01 -20.18
C ARG A 3 -25.04 19.39 -19.77
N THR A 4 -24.87 20.56 -19.17
CA THR A 4 -23.68 20.92 -18.41
C THR A 4 -23.55 19.99 -17.23
N SER A 5 -22.68 18.96 -17.34
CA SER A 5 -22.22 18.20 -16.19
C SER A 5 -21.39 19.14 -15.31
N SER A 6 -21.99 19.66 -14.25
CA SER A 6 -21.27 20.34 -13.18
C SER A 6 -20.28 19.34 -12.56
N ARG A 7 -19.04 19.36 -13.04
CA ARG A 7 -17.92 18.75 -12.31
C ARG A 7 -17.80 19.57 -11.03
N LEU A 8 -18.10 18.96 -9.90
CA LEU A 8 -17.72 19.48 -8.60
C LEU A 8 -16.20 19.66 -8.65
N ALA A 9 -15.75 20.88 -8.88
CA ALA A 9 -14.36 21.28 -8.85
C ALA A 9 -13.94 21.26 -7.38
N PHE A 10 -13.32 20.17 -6.94
CA PHE A 10 -12.65 20.18 -5.64
C PHE A 10 -11.54 21.24 -5.70
N PRO A 11 -11.50 22.18 -4.73
CA PRO A 11 -10.53 23.28 -4.74
C PRO A 11 -9.08 22.85 -4.48
N VAL A 12 -8.85 21.53 -4.30
CA VAL A 12 -7.53 20.97 -3.99
C VAL A 12 -6.88 20.44 -5.27
N PRO A 13 -5.64 20.84 -5.61
CA PRO A 13 -4.92 20.32 -6.75
C PRO A 13 -4.82 18.77 -6.69
N PRO A 14 -4.95 18.05 -7.80
CA PRO A 14 -4.99 16.59 -7.83
C PRO A 14 -3.75 15.94 -7.20
N GLU A 15 -2.58 16.58 -7.27
CA GLU A 15 -1.36 16.11 -6.60
C GLU A 15 -1.46 16.17 -5.06
N ARG A 16 -2.08 17.22 -4.51
CA ARG A 16 -2.28 17.34 -3.05
C ARG A 16 -3.29 16.31 -2.56
N LEU A 17 -4.36 16.08 -3.33
CA LEU A 17 -5.33 15.05 -3.00
C LEU A 17 -4.69 13.64 -3.03
N ALA A 18 -3.83 13.36 -4.01
CA ALA A 18 -3.09 12.12 -4.09
C ALA A 18 -2.13 11.94 -2.90
N ALA A 19 -1.44 13.01 -2.48
CA ALA A 19 -0.57 13.00 -1.31
C ALA A 19 -1.35 12.69 -0.02
N LEU A 20 -2.51 13.34 0.17
CA LEU A 20 -3.40 13.06 1.31
C LEU A 20 -3.94 11.62 1.29
N ALA A 21 -4.31 11.13 0.13
CA ALA A 21 -4.77 9.75 -0.04
C ALA A 21 -3.67 8.75 0.35
N LEU A 22 -2.44 8.96 -0.10
CA LEU A 22 -1.30 8.10 0.24
C LEU A 22 -0.94 8.17 1.73
N ALA A 23 -1.01 9.34 2.34
CA ALA A 23 -0.82 9.51 3.79
C ALA A 23 -1.93 8.78 4.57
N GLY A 24 -3.20 8.87 4.13
CA GLY A 24 -4.31 8.13 4.70
C GLY A 24 -4.12 6.61 4.59
N ALA A 25 -3.63 6.12 3.45
CA ALA A 25 -3.30 4.70 3.28
C ALA A 25 -2.22 4.25 4.28
N ALA A 26 -1.16 5.04 4.44
CA ALA A 26 -0.08 4.76 5.39
C ALA A 26 -0.59 4.72 6.86
N LEU A 27 -1.50 5.64 7.23
CA LEU A 27 -2.13 5.66 8.55
C LEU A 27 -2.93 4.37 8.81
N PHE A 28 -3.81 3.98 7.88
CA PHE A 28 -4.63 2.77 8.04
C PHE A 28 -3.78 1.50 8.06
N TRP A 29 -2.71 1.44 7.26
CA TRP A 29 -1.79 0.31 7.30
C TRP A 29 -1.00 0.24 8.60
N SER A 30 -0.59 1.38 9.19
CA SER A 30 0.08 1.40 10.49
C SER A 30 -0.79 0.77 11.58
N GLY A 31 -2.08 1.12 11.62
CA GLY A 31 -3.02 0.48 12.53
C GLY A 31 -3.23 -1.01 12.24
N ALA A 32 -3.21 -1.41 10.94
CA ALA A 32 -3.34 -2.82 10.59
C ALA A 32 -2.16 -3.68 11.05
N PHE A 33 -0.93 -3.15 11.05
CA PHE A 33 0.24 -3.85 11.61
C PHE A 33 0.06 -4.09 13.11
N ILE A 34 -0.45 -3.11 13.85
CA ILE A 34 -0.75 -3.24 15.28
C ILE A 34 -1.83 -4.32 15.49
N ALA A 35 -2.93 -4.26 14.73
CA ALA A 35 -4.02 -5.22 14.83
C ALA A 35 -3.57 -6.64 14.44
N ALA A 36 -2.83 -6.82 13.34
CA ALA A 36 -2.32 -8.12 12.91
C ALA A 36 -1.35 -8.72 13.93
N ARG A 37 -0.50 -7.89 14.57
CA ARG A 37 0.39 -8.34 15.64
C ARG A 37 -0.39 -8.80 16.87
N ALA A 38 -1.45 -8.11 17.21
CA ALA A 38 -2.31 -8.50 18.34
C ALA A 38 -3.05 -9.83 18.07
N LEU A 39 -3.39 -10.11 16.81
CA LEU A 39 -4.10 -11.32 16.39
C LEU A 39 -3.19 -12.53 16.10
N ARG A 40 -1.87 -12.41 16.21
CA ARG A 40 -0.93 -13.45 15.75
C ARG A 40 -1.08 -14.82 16.43
N SER A 41 -1.58 -14.84 17.68
CA SER A 41 -1.85 -16.07 18.44
C SER A 41 -3.24 -16.63 18.19
N ASP A 42 -4.14 -15.83 17.65
CA ASP A 42 -5.57 -16.16 17.57
C ASP A 42 -5.98 -16.62 16.17
N ILE A 43 -5.21 -16.24 15.14
CA ILE A 43 -5.59 -16.51 13.74
C ILE A 43 -4.36 -16.92 12.93
N ASP A 44 -4.51 -17.99 12.13
CA ASP A 44 -3.52 -18.39 11.13
C ASP A 44 -3.28 -17.26 10.09
N PRO A 45 -2.02 -17.01 9.65
CA PRO A 45 -1.67 -15.95 8.72
C PRO A 45 -2.44 -15.97 7.39
N ALA A 46 -2.64 -17.13 6.81
CA ALA A 46 -3.38 -17.27 5.55
C ALA A 46 -4.89 -17.09 5.78
N MET A 47 -5.41 -17.59 6.92
CA MET A 47 -6.80 -17.40 7.31
C MET A 47 -7.10 -15.92 7.57
N LEU A 48 -6.24 -15.19 8.27
CA LEU A 48 -6.39 -13.74 8.47
C LEU A 48 -6.42 -13.01 7.12
N THR A 49 -5.53 -13.41 6.20
CA THR A 49 -5.46 -12.81 4.85
C THR A 49 -6.70 -13.16 4.03
N LEU A 50 -7.23 -14.37 4.14
CA LEU A 50 -8.47 -14.79 3.50
C LEU A 50 -9.68 -14.01 4.03
N LEU A 51 -9.82 -13.90 5.34
CA LEU A 51 -10.91 -13.16 5.98
C LEU A 51 -10.90 -11.68 5.61
N ARG A 52 -9.71 -11.02 5.65
CA ARG A 52 -9.62 -9.60 5.29
C ARG A 52 -10.07 -9.32 3.86
N TRP A 53 -9.64 -10.15 2.88
CA TRP A 53 -9.98 -9.94 1.47
C TRP A 53 -11.37 -10.45 1.13
N GLY A 54 -11.83 -11.52 1.78
CA GLY A 54 -13.20 -12.01 1.66
C GLY A 54 -14.21 -10.97 2.13
N LEU A 55 -14.04 -10.42 3.33
CA LEU A 55 -14.89 -9.36 3.86
C LEU A 55 -14.80 -8.07 3.03
N ALA A 56 -13.60 -7.70 2.58
CA ALA A 56 -13.43 -6.56 1.68
C ALA A 56 -14.20 -6.76 0.37
N LEU A 57 -14.16 -7.96 -0.23
CA LEU A 57 -14.93 -8.27 -1.44
C LEU A 57 -16.43 -8.14 -1.21
N VAL A 58 -16.94 -8.71 -0.12
CA VAL A 58 -18.37 -8.60 0.25
C VAL A 58 -18.77 -7.13 0.40
N ALA A 59 -17.93 -6.32 1.06
CA ALA A 59 -18.18 -4.89 1.21
C ALA A 59 -18.09 -4.11 -0.12
N PHE A 60 -17.27 -4.56 -1.09
CA PHE A 60 -17.18 -3.91 -2.41
C PHE A 60 -18.37 -4.19 -3.32
N ILE A 61 -18.99 -5.39 -3.22
CA ILE A 61 -20.05 -5.82 -4.15
C ILE A 61 -21.16 -4.78 -4.32
N PRO A 62 -21.79 -4.21 -3.28
CA PRO A 62 -22.89 -3.28 -3.44
C PRO A 62 -22.48 -1.97 -4.13
N PHE A 63 -21.25 -1.51 -3.93
CA PHE A 63 -20.79 -0.19 -4.42
C PHE A 63 -20.06 -0.27 -5.76
N VAL A 64 -19.25 -1.28 -5.96
CA VAL A 64 -18.36 -1.43 -7.13
C VAL A 64 -18.87 -2.52 -8.09
N GLY A 65 -19.59 -3.51 -7.60
CA GLY A 65 -20.12 -4.64 -8.40
C GLY A 65 -20.88 -4.21 -9.66
N PRO A 66 -21.85 -3.26 -9.61
CA PRO A 66 -22.57 -2.79 -10.80
C PRO A 66 -21.62 -2.15 -11.83
N ARG A 67 -20.55 -1.47 -11.38
CA ARG A 67 -19.53 -0.88 -12.27
C ARG A 67 -18.63 -1.97 -12.84
N ALA A 68 -18.20 -2.93 -12.03
CA ALA A 68 -17.41 -4.07 -12.46
C ALA A 68 -18.13 -4.89 -13.52
N TRP A 69 -19.44 -5.09 -13.36
CA TRP A 69 -20.26 -5.77 -14.38
C TRP A 69 -20.30 -5.02 -15.72
N ARG A 70 -20.42 -3.69 -15.69
CA ARG A 70 -20.33 -2.85 -16.90
C ARG A 70 -18.95 -2.93 -17.57
N CYS A 71 -17.89 -3.05 -16.79
CA CYS A 71 -16.50 -3.17 -17.26
C CYS A 71 -16.07 -4.63 -17.51
N ARG A 72 -16.97 -5.62 -17.47
CA ARG A 72 -16.62 -7.07 -17.53
C ARG A 72 -15.77 -7.46 -18.73
N ALA A 73 -15.95 -6.80 -19.87
CA ALA A 73 -15.16 -7.07 -21.07
C ALA A 73 -13.69 -6.67 -20.85
N VAL A 74 -13.44 -5.51 -20.22
CA VAL A 74 -12.10 -5.03 -19.87
C VAL A 74 -11.49 -5.92 -18.78
N VAL A 75 -12.28 -6.29 -17.76
CA VAL A 75 -11.84 -7.22 -16.69
C VAL A 75 -11.40 -8.56 -17.29
N ARG A 76 -12.16 -9.12 -18.26
CA ARG A 76 -11.76 -10.34 -18.94
C ARG A 76 -10.53 -10.18 -19.82
N ARG A 77 -10.39 -9.05 -20.50
CA ARG A 77 -9.19 -8.75 -21.30
C ARG A 77 -7.93 -8.68 -20.43
N GLU A 78 -8.04 -8.05 -19.27
CA GLU A 78 -6.93 -7.78 -18.35
C GLU A 78 -6.74 -8.86 -17.26
N TRP A 79 -7.33 -10.04 -17.42
CA TRP A 79 -7.33 -11.08 -16.39
C TRP A 79 -5.92 -11.43 -15.87
N ARG A 80 -4.89 -11.44 -16.74
CA ARG A 80 -3.51 -11.74 -16.37
C ARG A 80 -2.94 -10.66 -15.45
N LEU A 81 -3.18 -9.39 -15.76
CA LEU A 81 -2.77 -8.27 -14.92
C LEU A 81 -3.47 -8.34 -13.55
N LEU A 82 -4.79 -8.56 -13.56
CA LEU A 82 -5.60 -8.63 -12.33
C LEU A 82 -5.19 -9.82 -11.45
N THR A 83 -4.88 -10.96 -12.05
CA THR A 83 -4.34 -12.13 -11.34
C THR A 83 -2.96 -11.81 -10.75
N GLY A 84 -2.07 -11.18 -11.53
CA GLY A 84 -0.77 -10.73 -11.02
C GLY A 84 -0.89 -9.78 -9.84
N LEU A 85 -1.78 -8.79 -9.92
CA LEU A 85 -2.08 -7.86 -8.82
C LEU A 85 -2.64 -8.59 -7.60
N GLY A 86 -3.59 -9.52 -7.81
CA GLY A 86 -4.18 -10.31 -6.73
C GLY A 86 -3.16 -11.18 -6.00
N ILE A 87 -2.32 -11.89 -6.75
CA ILE A 87 -1.30 -12.78 -6.16
C ILE A 87 -0.22 -11.96 -5.46
N THR A 88 0.38 -10.97 -6.13
CA THR A 88 1.53 -10.24 -5.58
C THR A 88 1.15 -9.33 -4.42
N GLY A 89 0.13 -8.47 -4.61
CA GLY A 89 -0.22 -7.43 -3.62
C GLY A 89 -1.21 -7.88 -2.55
N LEU A 90 -2.13 -8.81 -2.89
CA LEU A 90 -3.23 -9.14 -1.99
C LEU A 90 -2.98 -10.47 -1.26
N ALA A 91 -2.66 -11.53 -1.98
CA ALA A 91 -2.48 -12.85 -1.37
C ALA A 91 -1.08 -13.00 -0.76
N ALA A 92 -0.05 -13.10 -1.60
CA ALA A 92 1.30 -13.50 -1.16
C ALA A 92 1.94 -12.44 -0.25
N PHE A 93 1.88 -11.15 -0.59
CA PHE A 93 2.43 -10.08 0.26
C PHE A 93 1.90 -10.16 1.69
N HIS A 94 0.58 -10.23 1.88
CA HIS A 94 0.00 -10.21 3.22
C HIS A 94 0.20 -11.53 3.97
N THR A 95 0.08 -12.67 3.29
CA THR A 95 0.32 -13.97 3.93
C THR A 95 1.76 -14.10 4.40
N LEU A 96 2.73 -13.71 3.57
CA LEU A 96 4.15 -13.77 3.95
C LEU A 96 4.51 -12.74 5.01
N THR A 97 3.92 -11.53 4.97
CA THR A 97 4.09 -10.53 6.03
C THR A 97 3.52 -11.03 7.35
N ASN A 98 2.33 -11.62 7.36
CA ASN A 98 1.73 -12.20 8.57
C ASN A 98 2.56 -13.40 9.07
N LEU A 99 3.03 -14.26 8.17
CA LEU A 99 3.92 -15.39 8.51
C LEU A 99 5.23 -14.89 9.12
N ALA A 100 5.84 -13.85 8.57
CA ALA A 100 7.05 -13.25 9.10
C ALA A 100 6.88 -12.81 10.56
N MET A 101 5.72 -12.23 10.92
CA MET A 101 5.42 -11.76 12.28
C MET A 101 5.44 -12.85 13.35
N HIS A 102 5.42 -14.13 12.97
CA HIS A 102 5.56 -15.24 13.93
C HIS A 102 7.01 -15.46 14.36
N THR A 103 7.98 -15.11 13.52
CA THR A 103 9.39 -15.46 13.74
C THR A 103 10.33 -14.25 13.76
N THR A 104 9.92 -13.09 13.21
CA THR A 104 10.69 -11.85 13.29
C THR A 104 10.08 -10.87 14.29
N THR A 105 10.88 -9.89 14.70
CA THR A 105 10.40 -8.79 15.55
C THR A 105 9.62 -7.77 14.69
N ALA A 106 8.73 -7.01 15.34
CA ALA A 106 8.06 -5.91 14.64
C ALA A 106 9.07 -4.86 14.15
N LEU A 107 10.16 -4.65 14.90
CA LEU A 107 11.23 -3.75 14.52
C LEU A 107 11.84 -4.16 13.17
N ASN A 108 12.28 -5.43 13.05
CA ASN A 108 12.86 -5.96 11.81
C ASN A 108 11.86 -5.89 10.65
N ALA A 109 10.62 -6.31 10.89
CA ALA A 109 9.59 -6.33 9.85
C ALA A 109 9.33 -4.92 9.27
N ILE A 110 9.22 -3.90 10.13
CA ILE A 110 8.98 -2.52 9.68
C ILE A 110 10.23 -1.94 9.02
N LEU A 111 11.45 -2.26 9.52
CA LEU A 111 12.70 -1.86 8.86
C LEU A 111 12.80 -2.44 7.45
N MET A 112 12.51 -3.74 7.28
CA MET A 112 12.50 -4.37 5.96
C MET A 112 11.45 -3.71 5.04
N LEU A 113 10.25 -3.43 5.55
CA LEU A 113 9.22 -2.76 4.76
C LEU A 113 9.62 -1.33 4.34
N SER A 114 10.43 -0.65 5.15
CA SER A 114 10.97 0.68 4.81
C SER A 114 11.93 0.67 3.61
N LEU A 115 12.35 -0.51 3.12
CA LEU A 115 13.07 -0.65 1.86
C LEU A 115 12.17 -0.58 0.62
N ALA A 116 10.85 -0.69 0.77
CA ALA A 116 9.91 -0.72 -0.36
C ALA A 116 10.05 0.48 -1.33
N PRO A 117 10.22 1.74 -0.88
CA PRO A 117 10.43 2.86 -1.79
C PRO A 117 11.70 2.70 -2.65
N ALA A 118 12.79 2.23 -2.06
CA ALA A 118 14.05 1.99 -2.78
C ALA A 118 13.90 0.86 -3.81
N THR A 119 13.26 -0.25 -3.45
CA THR A 119 13.02 -1.36 -4.37
C THR A 119 12.07 -0.98 -5.51
N ILE A 120 11.08 -0.11 -5.27
CA ILE A 120 10.20 0.43 -6.33
C ILE A 120 11.00 1.31 -7.30
N LEU A 121 11.92 2.16 -6.81
CA LEU A 121 12.80 2.96 -7.67
C LEU A 121 13.71 2.07 -8.52
N VAL A 122 14.37 1.09 -7.91
CA VAL A 122 15.21 0.10 -8.61
C VAL A 122 14.38 -0.64 -9.67
N GLY A 123 13.25 -1.21 -9.30
CA GLY A 123 12.39 -1.98 -10.20
C GLY A 123 11.84 -1.13 -11.35
N GLY A 124 11.50 0.14 -11.09
CA GLY A 124 11.10 1.10 -12.12
C GLY A 124 12.22 1.39 -13.11
N ALA A 125 13.44 1.58 -12.62
CA ALA A 125 14.63 1.81 -13.45
C ALA A 125 14.99 0.56 -14.27
N MET A 126 15.04 -0.61 -13.65
CA MET A 126 15.38 -1.89 -14.33
C MET A 126 14.35 -2.27 -15.41
N SER A 127 13.08 -1.97 -15.19
CA SER A 127 12.04 -2.21 -16.20
C SER A 127 12.02 -1.18 -17.33
N GLY A 128 12.89 -0.17 -17.29
CA GLY A 128 12.91 0.94 -18.25
C GLY A 128 11.68 1.86 -18.16
N ALA A 129 10.81 1.63 -17.18
CA ALA A 129 9.56 2.36 -17.04
C ALA A 129 9.74 3.74 -16.40
N SER A 130 10.86 3.97 -15.72
CA SER A 130 11.22 5.26 -15.13
C SER A 130 12.74 5.48 -15.16
N ARG A 131 13.14 6.75 -15.02
CA ARG A 131 14.54 7.16 -14.83
C ARG A 131 14.61 8.01 -13.57
N PRO A 132 14.77 7.39 -12.40
CA PRO A 132 14.83 8.14 -11.15
C PRO A 132 16.00 9.12 -11.16
N SER A 133 15.74 10.37 -10.75
CA SER A 133 16.78 11.39 -10.64
C SER A 133 17.65 11.16 -9.40
N ALA A 134 18.85 11.77 -9.38
CA ALA A 134 19.72 11.76 -8.20
C ALA A 134 19.00 12.30 -6.94
N MET A 135 18.11 13.28 -7.12
CA MET A 135 17.32 13.86 -6.05
C MET A 135 16.28 12.87 -5.49
N GLN A 136 15.68 12.01 -6.33
CA GLN A 136 14.79 10.94 -5.87
C GLN A 136 15.55 9.90 -5.05
N TRP A 137 16.76 9.51 -5.48
CA TRP A 137 17.62 8.61 -4.72
C TRP A 137 18.04 9.22 -3.38
N ALA A 138 18.50 10.48 -3.39
CA ALA A 138 18.86 11.20 -2.17
C ALA A 138 17.66 11.32 -1.21
N GLY A 139 16.50 11.69 -1.72
CA GLY A 139 15.27 11.79 -0.93
C GLY A 139 14.85 10.45 -0.33
N THR A 140 14.97 9.35 -1.09
CA THR A 140 14.72 7.99 -0.59
C THR A 140 15.70 7.61 0.52
N ALA A 141 16.98 7.89 0.34
CA ALA A 141 18.01 7.60 1.35
C ALA A 141 17.77 8.42 2.65
N VAL A 142 17.47 9.72 2.53
CA VAL A 142 17.17 10.58 3.68
C VAL A 142 15.91 10.12 4.41
N SER A 143 14.83 9.77 3.70
CA SER A 143 13.61 9.31 4.37
C SER A 143 13.76 7.90 4.94
N LEU A 144 14.57 7.03 4.33
CA LEU A 144 14.92 5.72 4.91
C LEU A 144 15.70 5.89 6.22
N LEU A 145 16.69 6.79 6.26
CA LEU A 145 17.41 7.13 7.47
C LEU A 145 16.45 7.62 8.56
N GLY A 146 15.53 8.51 8.22
CA GLY A 146 14.48 8.97 9.13
C GLY A 146 13.61 7.84 9.66
N ALA A 147 13.20 6.90 8.81
CA ALA A 147 12.45 5.73 9.22
C ALA A 147 13.27 4.82 10.19
N CYS A 148 14.55 4.61 9.90
CA CYS A 148 15.45 3.88 10.81
C CYS A 148 15.53 4.55 12.19
N ILE A 149 15.74 5.87 12.25
CA ILE A 149 15.80 6.63 13.51
C ILE A 149 14.46 6.51 14.28
N LEU A 150 13.32 6.62 13.58
CA LEU A 150 11.99 6.48 14.18
C LEU A 150 11.80 5.11 14.84
N ILE A 151 12.12 4.06 14.09
CA ILE A 151 11.85 2.67 14.47
C ILE A 151 12.78 2.24 15.60
N THR A 152 14.08 2.64 15.54
CA THR A 152 15.08 2.30 16.56
C THR A 152 15.04 3.24 17.76
N ARG A 153 14.17 4.27 17.74
CA ARG A 153 14.14 5.35 18.75
C ARG A 153 15.51 6.03 18.93
N GLY A 154 16.31 6.07 17.86
CA GLY A 154 17.65 6.64 17.85
C GLY A 154 18.74 5.74 18.45
N SER A 155 18.45 4.49 18.80
CA SER A 155 19.43 3.54 19.34
C SER A 155 20.21 2.89 18.20
N LEU A 156 21.52 3.12 18.17
CA LEU A 156 22.42 2.46 17.25
C LEU A 156 22.58 0.97 17.62
N ASP A 157 22.59 0.64 18.92
CA ASP A 157 22.67 -0.74 19.39
C ASP A 157 21.46 -1.55 18.95
N ALA A 158 20.27 -0.95 18.93
CA ALA A 158 19.06 -1.60 18.39
C ALA A 158 19.18 -1.89 16.89
N LEU A 159 19.90 -1.06 16.14
CA LEU A 159 20.14 -1.26 14.71
C LEU A 159 21.25 -2.31 14.46
N LEU A 160 22.32 -2.26 15.23
CA LEU A 160 23.46 -3.20 15.10
C LEU A 160 23.16 -4.57 15.70
N GLY A 161 22.27 -4.65 16.68
CA GLY A 161 21.81 -5.90 17.32
C GLY A 161 20.69 -6.61 16.57
N LEU A 162 20.47 -6.30 15.29
CA LEU A 162 19.47 -7.01 14.48
C LEU A 162 20.00 -8.41 14.10
N ASP A 163 19.48 -9.44 14.74
CA ASP A 163 19.70 -10.81 14.33
C ASP A 163 18.76 -11.17 13.18
N LEU A 164 19.33 -11.56 12.03
CA LEU A 164 18.56 -12.02 10.89
C LEU A 164 17.97 -13.40 11.15
N VAL A 165 16.65 -13.48 11.12
CA VAL A 165 15.89 -14.70 11.33
C VAL A 165 15.09 -15.09 10.07
N ARG A 166 14.52 -16.31 10.05
CA ARG A 166 13.71 -16.77 8.89
C ARG A 166 12.58 -15.80 8.51
N GLY A 167 11.99 -15.11 9.49
CA GLY A 167 10.94 -14.11 9.26
C GLY A 167 11.43 -12.94 8.41
N ASP A 168 12.69 -12.54 8.55
CA ASP A 168 13.24 -11.44 7.76
C ASP A 168 13.35 -11.78 6.27
N LEU A 169 13.63 -13.07 5.95
CA LEU A 169 13.59 -13.55 4.55
C LEU A 169 12.17 -13.43 3.97
N TRP A 170 11.14 -13.80 4.74
CA TRP A 170 9.75 -13.62 4.32
C TRP A 170 9.40 -12.16 4.12
N MET A 171 9.92 -11.27 4.97
CA MET A 171 9.73 -9.82 4.80
C MET A 171 10.42 -9.29 3.55
N ILE A 172 11.64 -9.73 3.23
CA ILE A 172 12.32 -9.36 1.98
C ILE A 172 11.48 -9.78 0.76
N VAL A 173 11.01 -11.02 0.74
CA VAL A 173 10.13 -11.50 -0.35
C VAL A 173 8.84 -10.68 -0.40
N SER A 174 8.26 -10.35 0.75
CA SER A 174 7.06 -9.49 0.80
C SER A 174 7.33 -8.11 0.20
N VAL A 175 8.45 -7.47 0.51
CA VAL A 175 8.84 -6.17 -0.07
C VAL A 175 9.00 -6.25 -1.59
N LEU A 176 9.59 -7.33 -2.11
CA LEU A 176 9.71 -7.55 -3.55
C LEU A 176 8.33 -7.78 -4.22
N LEU A 177 7.44 -8.51 -3.56
CA LEU A 177 6.05 -8.69 -4.02
C LEU A 177 5.27 -7.38 -4.01
N TRP A 178 5.44 -6.55 -2.99
CA TRP A 178 4.88 -5.20 -2.94
C TRP A 178 5.40 -4.31 -4.06
N THR A 179 6.70 -4.40 -4.34
CA THR A 179 7.33 -3.72 -5.47
C THR A 179 6.70 -4.18 -6.79
N ALA A 180 6.59 -5.49 -7.01
CA ALA A 180 5.97 -6.04 -8.21
C ALA A 180 4.50 -5.58 -8.35
N TYR A 181 3.71 -5.63 -7.28
CA TYR A 181 2.34 -5.12 -7.23
C TYR A 181 2.28 -3.64 -7.65
N SER A 182 3.14 -2.80 -7.05
CA SER A 182 3.15 -1.35 -7.30
C SER A 182 3.52 -1.03 -8.75
N LEU A 183 4.46 -1.75 -9.34
CA LEU A 183 4.86 -1.61 -10.74
C LEU A 183 3.80 -2.17 -11.71
N LEU A 184 3.16 -3.29 -11.37
CA LEU A 184 2.05 -3.84 -12.15
C LEU A 184 0.85 -2.91 -12.15
N LEU A 185 0.57 -2.24 -11.03
CA LEU A 185 -0.55 -1.30 -10.92
C LEU A 185 -0.43 -0.13 -11.91
N ARG A 186 0.80 0.28 -12.27
CA ARG A 186 1.06 1.26 -13.35
C ARG A 186 0.53 0.79 -14.71
N ARG A 187 0.55 -0.53 -14.99
CA ARG A 187 0.12 -1.10 -16.27
C ARG A 187 -1.40 -1.15 -16.43
N ARG A 188 -2.13 -0.73 -15.40
CA ARG A 188 -3.61 -0.67 -15.44
C ARG A 188 -4.05 0.28 -16.57
N PRO A 189 -4.87 -0.21 -17.53
CA PRO A 189 -5.35 0.63 -18.62
C PRO A 189 -6.35 1.69 -18.12
N ALA A 190 -6.45 2.80 -18.84
CA ALA A 190 -7.27 3.94 -18.45
C ALA A 190 -8.78 3.63 -18.43
N ASP A 191 -9.22 2.67 -19.26
CA ASP A 191 -10.61 2.20 -19.35
C ASP A 191 -11.02 1.25 -18.21
N LEU A 192 -10.07 0.84 -17.36
CA LEU A 192 -10.36 0.03 -16.17
C LEU A 192 -10.27 0.92 -14.91
N PRO A 193 -11.39 1.27 -14.25
CA PRO A 193 -11.37 2.08 -13.03
C PRO A 193 -10.55 1.42 -11.89
N PRO A 194 -9.84 2.20 -11.05
CA PRO A 194 -8.98 1.64 -9.99
C PRO A 194 -9.71 0.75 -8.98
N ASP A 195 -10.92 1.14 -8.60
CA ASP A 195 -11.80 0.40 -7.69
C ASP A 195 -12.26 -0.94 -8.29
N VAL A 196 -12.59 -0.95 -9.58
CA VAL A 196 -12.94 -2.18 -10.32
C VAL A 196 -11.72 -3.10 -10.43
N ALA A 197 -10.54 -2.54 -10.72
CA ALA A 197 -9.31 -3.32 -10.80
C ALA A 197 -8.98 -3.97 -9.45
N LEU A 198 -9.11 -3.24 -8.34
CA LEU A 198 -8.88 -3.78 -7.00
C LEU A 198 -9.88 -4.89 -6.69
N MET A 199 -11.20 -4.65 -6.86
CA MET A 199 -12.24 -5.65 -6.63
C MET A 199 -12.01 -6.92 -7.46
N ALA A 200 -11.71 -6.76 -8.76
CA ALA A 200 -11.48 -7.89 -9.66
C ALA A 200 -10.20 -8.67 -9.31
N SER A 201 -9.17 -8.01 -8.74
CA SER A 201 -7.95 -8.66 -8.28
C SER A 201 -8.15 -9.46 -6.98
N ILE A 202 -9.18 -9.17 -6.18
CA ILE A 202 -9.48 -9.94 -4.98
C ILE A 202 -9.93 -11.37 -5.34
N VAL A 203 -10.64 -11.54 -6.46
CA VAL A 203 -11.16 -12.87 -6.87
C VAL A 203 -10.04 -13.89 -7.05
N PRO A 204 -9.01 -13.68 -7.90
CA PRO A 204 -7.89 -14.60 -8.00
C PRO A 204 -7.06 -14.70 -6.71
N ALA A 205 -6.99 -13.63 -5.89
CA ALA A 205 -6.34 -13.69 -4.59
C ALA A 205 -7.04 -14.69 -3.66
N ILE A 206 -8.37 -14.64 -3.57
CA ILE A 206 -9.17 -15.61 -2.79
C ILE A 206 -9.00 -17.02 -3.37
N GLY A 207 -8.95 -17.18 -4.70
CA GLY A 207 -8.71 -18.46 -5.34
C GLY A 207 -7.42 -19.14 -4.90
N VAL A 208 -6.37 -18.37 -4.60
CA VAL A 208 -5.10 -18.87 -4.05
C VAL A 208 -5.16 -19.00 -2.53
N LEU A 209 -5.74 -18.02 -1.84
CA LEU A 209 -5.77 -17.99 -0.38
C LEU A 209 -6.65 -19.07 0.24
N LEU A 210 -7.78 -19.40 -0.43
CA LEU A 210 -8.71 -20.39 0.11
C LEU A 210 -8.05 -21.77 0.31
N PRO A 211 -7.44 -22.40 -0.72
CA PRO A 211 -6.77 -23.69 -0.50
C PRO A 211 -5.60 -23.59 0.48
N VAL A 212 -4.82 -22.48 0.47
CA VAL A 212 -3.71 -22.29 1.41
C VAL A 212 -4.23 -22.20 2.84
N ALA A 213 -5.25 -21.38 3.11
CA ALA A 213 -5.83 -21.23 4.44
C ALA A 213 -6.45 -22.54 4.95
N LEU A 214 -7.16 -23.28 4.09
CA LEU A 214 -7.71 -24.59 4.44
C LEU A 214 -6.61 -25.59 4.79
N PHE A 215 -5.49 -25.57 4.07
CA PHE A 215 -4.36 -26.46 4.33
C PHE A 215 -3.62 -26.10 5.62
N THR A 216 -3.35 -24.80 5.89
CA THR A 216 -2.54 -24.36 7.03
C THR A 216 -3.32 -24.33 8.33
N SER A 217 -4.59 -23.92 8.30
CA SER A 217 -5.42 -23.78 9.51
C SER A 217 -6.36 -24.96 9.75
N GLY A 218 -6.45 -25.94 8.81
CA GLY A 218 -7.43 -27.01 8.89
C GLY A 218 -8.87 -26.51 8.86
N ALA A 219 -9.12 -25.34 8.24
CA ALA A 219 -10.40 -24.61 8.24
C ALA A 219 -10.82 -24.08 9.63
N ALA A 220 -9.93 -24.07 10.62
CA ALA A 220 -10.23 -23.50 11.93
C ALA A 220 -10.45 -21.98 11.81
N LEU A 221 -11.65 -21.54 12.20
CA LEU A 221 -11.95 -20.12 12.33
C LEU A 221 -11.49 -19.60 13.69
N PRO A 222 -11.08 -18.34 13.78
CA PRO A 222 -10.71 -17.74 15.04
C PRO A 222 -11.93 -17.67 15.99
N ALA A 223 -11.68 -17.68 17.30
CA ALA A 223 -12.73 -17.46 18.29
C ALA A 223 -13.39 -16.08 18.05
N PRO A 224 -14.73 -16.01 17.93
CA PRO A 224 -15.43 -14.77 17.57
C PRO A 224 -15.57 -13.82 18.77
N THR A 225 -14.45 -13.46 19.42
CA THR A 225 -14.46 -12.44 20.47
C THR A 225 -14.70 -11.05 19.89
N PRO A 226 -15.28 -10.10 20.66
CA PRO A 226 -15.48 -8.72 20.18
C PRO A 226 -14.18 -8.06 19.68
N PHE A 227 -13.05 -8.36 20.32
CA PHE A 227 -11.73 -7.87 19.90
C PHE A 227 -11.31 -8.44 18.54
N VAL A 228 -11.39 -9.77 18.35
CA VAL A 228 -11.04 -10.45 17.10
C VAL A 228 -11.92 -9.95 15.95
N ILE A 229 -13.24 -9.87 16.17
CA ILE A 229 -14.18 -9.35 15.17
C ILE A 229 -13.83 -7.91 14.79
N GLY A 230 -13.64 -7.03 15.79
CA GLY A 230 -13.31 -5.62 15.56
C GLY A 230 -12.01 -5.43 14.82
N ALA A 231 -10.97 -6.17 15.19
CA ALA A 231 -9.65 -6.10 14.54
C ALA A 231 -9.69 -6.62 13.09
N VAL A 232 -10.38 -7.74 12.83
CA VAL A 232 -10.55 -8.29 11.46
C VAL A 232 -11.36 -7.34 10.59
N LEU A 233 -12.46 -6.76 11.11
CA LEU A 233 -13.26 -5.76 10.39
C LEU A 233 -12.45 -4.49 10.10
N TYR A 234 -11.66 -4.01 11.05
CA TYR A 234 -10.75 -2.88 10.83
C TYR A 234 -9.78 -3.18 9.68
N ILE A 235 -9.12 -4.33 9.72
CA ILE A 235 -8.18 -4.75 8.67
C ILE A 235 -8.90 -4.87 7.32
N ALA A 236 -10.09 -5.45 7.27
CA ALA A 236 -10.85 -5.65 6.04
C ALA A 236 -11.33 -4.33 5.42
N ILE A 237 -11.90 -3.44 6.21
CA ILE A 237 -12.53 -2.22 5.72
C ILE A 237 -11.49 -1.10 5.55
N PHE A 238 -10.77 -0.75 6.63
CA PHE A 238 -9.89 0.40 6.59
C PHE A 238 -8.56 0.10 5.89
N ALA A 239 -7.91 -1.01 6.23
CA ALA A 239 -6.58 -1.32 5.71
C ALA A 239 -6.61 -2.07 4.37
N SER A 240 -7.70 -2.74 4.00
CA SER A 240 -7.80 -3.42 2.71
C SER A 240 -8.63 -2.62 1.72
N LEU A 241 -9.89 -2.32 2.01
CA LEU A 241 -10.76 -1.63 1.07
C LEU A 241 -10.36 -0.16 0.90
N ILE A 242 -10.29 0.61 1.98
CA ILE A 242 -10.06 2.05 1.91
C ILE A 242 -8.60 2.33 1.56
N ALA A 243 -7.64 1.79 2.30
CA ALA A 243 -6.23 2.09 2.10
C ALA A 243 -5.71 1.67 0.72
N PHE A 244 -6.11 0.50 0.21
CA PHE A 244 -5.73 0.07 -1.14
C PHE A 244 -6.39 0.91 -2.24
N SER A 245 -7.62 1.39 -2.04
CA SER A 245 -8.26 2.33 -2.96
C SER A 245 -7.52 3.67 -2.98
N LEU A 246 -7.13 4.19 -1.82
CA LEU A 246 -6.33 5.41 -1.68
C LEU A 246 -4.94 5.24 -2.31
N TRP A 247 -4.28 4.09 -2.10
CA TRP A 247 -3.01 3.75 -2.72
C TRP A 247 -3.12 3.68 -4.24
N ALA A 248 -4.12 2.95 -4.77
CA ALA A 248 -4.34 2.83 -6.21
C ALA A 248 -4.61 4.19 -6.86
N TYR A 249 -5.36 5.08 -6.19
CA TYR A 249 -5.55 6.45 -6.61
C TYR A 249 -4.23 7.23 -6.63
N GLY A 250 -3.45 7.15 -5.55
CA GLY A 250 -2.14 7.82 -5.44
C GLY A 250 -1.15 7.36 -6.51
N VAL A 251 -1.05 6.04 -6.75
CA VAL A 251 -0.20 5.46 -7.81
C VAL A 251 -0.67 5.90 -9.20
N ALA A 252 -1.98 5.96 -9.44
CA ALA A 252 -2.51 6.43 -10.73
C ALA A 252 -2.22 7.92 -10.98
N ALA A 253 -2.18 8.74 -9.92
CA ALA A 253 -1.95 10.18 -10.02
C ALA A 253 -0.46 10.56 -10.05
N LEU A 254 0.38 9.88 -9.25
CA LEU A 254 1.80 10.26 -9.04
C LEU A 254 2.81 9.28 -9.64
N GLY A 255 2.38 8.08 -10.01
CA GLY A 255 3.24 6.95 -10.34
C GLY A 255 3.76 6.21 -9.11
N PRO A 256 4.16 4.92 -9.25
CA PRO A 256 4.54 4.07 -8.12
C PRO A 256 5.79 4.55 -7.40
N GLU A 257 6.76 5.17 -8.08
CA GLU A 257 8.00 5.66 -7.48
C GLU A 257 7.74 6.82 -6.51
N ARG A 258 6.86 7.76 -6.87
CA ARG A 258 6.48 8.87 -5.99
C ARG A 258 5.54 8.40 -4.88
N ALA A 259 4.58 7.53 -5.23
CA ALA A 259 3.66 6.95 -4.25
C ALA A 259 4.42 6.11 -3.21
N GLY A 260 5.41 5.33 -3.64
CA GLY A 260 6.23 4.48 -2.78
C GLY A 260 6.86 5.22 -1.60
N GLN A 261 7.29 6.46 -1.81
CA GLN A 261 7.91 7.27 -0.75
C GLN A 261 7.00 7.46 0.48
N TYR A 262 5.68 7.46 0.28
CA TYR A 262 4.70 7.65 1.37
C TYR A 262 4.63 6.47 2.35
N VAL A 263 5.20 5.31 1.99
CA VAL A 263 5.34 4.16 2.90
C VAL A 263 6.19 4.55 4.12
N HIS A 264 7.16 5.45 3.97
CA HIS A 264 7.95 5.96 5.09
C HIS A 264 7.15 6.78 6.13
N LEU A 265 5.90 7.15 5.83
CA LEU A 265 4.99 7.72 6.83
C LEU A 265 4.46 6.67 7.83
N MET A 266 4.52 5.37 7.49
CA MET A 266 4.01 4.33 8.38
C MET A 266 4.70 4.30 9.75
N PRO A 267 6.04 4.40 9.88
CA PRO A 267 6.68 4.52 11.19
C PRO A 267 6.23 5.74 11.99
N ILE A 268 5.98 6.88 11.32
CA ILE A 268 5.47 8.11 11.98
C ILE A 268 4.08 7.85 12.56
N PHE A 269 3.17 7.33 11.75
CA PHE A 269 1.82 6.99 12.21
C PHE A 269 1.81 5.86 13.23
N GLY A 270 2.74 4.88 13.10
CA GLY A 270 2.92 3.83 14.10
C GLY A 270 3.31 4.40 15.46
N ALA A 271 4.30 5.31 15.51
CA ALA A 271 4.71 6.00 16.74
C ALA A 271 3.56 6.85 17.32
N LEU A 272 2.82 7.57 16.46
CA LEU A 272 1.66 8.35 16.89
C LEU A 272 0.57 7.47 17.50
N LEU A 273 0.23 6.36 16.84
CA LEU A 273 -0.78 5.43 17.35
C LEU A 273 -0.33 4.75 18.64
N SER A 274 0.94 4.37 18.78
CA SER A 274 1.49 3.84 20.03
C SER A 274 1.35 4.84 21.17
N THR A 275 1.65 6.12 20.91
CA THR A 275 1.47 7.18 21.91
C THR A 275 0.00 7.36 22.32
N LEU A 276 -0.91 7.41 21.33
CA LEU A 276 -2.33 7.66 21.58
C LEU A 276 -3.06 6.49 22.19
N LEU A 277 -2.73 5.24 21.79
CA LEU A 277 -3.46 4.03 22.20
C LEU A 277 -2.80 3.33 23.39
N LEU A 278 -1.48 3.42 23.52
CA LEU A 278 -0.71 2.70 24.53
C LEU A 278 -0.11 3.62 25.61
N GLY A 279 -0.26 4.94 25.45
CA GLY A 279 0.33 5.94 26.39
C GLY A 279 1.85 5.99 26.35
N GLU A 280 2.50 5.51 25.31
CA GLU A 280 3.95 5.56 25.18
C GLU A 280 4.45 7.00 24.99
N ALA A 281 5.50 7.38 25.73
CA ALA A 281 6.08 8.71 25.58
C ALA A 281 6.84 8.86 24.25
N VAL A 282 6.61 9.99 23.57
CA VAL A 282 7.39 10.35 22.38
C VAL A 282 8.80 10.69 22.81
N VAL A 283 9.79 10.01 22.23
CA VAL A 283 11.21 10.33 22.46
C VAL A 283 11.72 11.32 21.42
N THR A 284 12.69 12.17 21.81
CA THR A 284 13.26 13.21 20.96
C THR A 284 13.78 12.67 19.61
N ALA A 285 14.34 11.46 19.60
CA ALA A 285 14.79 10.79 18.37
C ALA A 285 13.66 10.58 17.36
N GLN A 286 12.42 10.32 17.82
CA GLN A 286 11.28 10.17 16.92
C GLN A 286 10.89 11.48 16.23
N LEU A 287 11.09 12.63 16.88
CA LEU A 287 10.89 13.94 16.26
C LEU A 287 11.92 14.20 15.14
N PHE A 288 13.19 13.92 15.40
CA PHE A 288 14.23 14.01 14.38
C PHE A 288 13.99 13.02 13.23
N GLY A 289 13.68 11.75 13.53
CA GLY A 289 13.35 10.76 12.52
C GLY A 289 12.19 11.20 11.64
N GLY A 290 11.13 11.75 12.23
CA GLY A 290 9.99 12.32 11.50
C GLY A 290 10.41 13.47 10.58
N ALA A 291 11.24 14.40 11.08
CA ALA A 291 11.76 15.50 10.28
C ALA A 291 12.58 15.00 9.07
N PHE A 292 13.42 13.98 9.25
CA PHE A 292 14.15 13.35 8.14
C PHE A 292 13.22 12.68 7.12
N VAL A 293 12.17 12.00 7.57
CA VAL A 293 11.18 11.42 6.65
C VAL A 293 10.52 12.51 5.81
N PHE A 294 10.07 13.61 6.41
CA PHE A 294 9.45 14.70 5.65
C PHE A 294 10.44 15.41 4.72
N ALA A 295 11.70 15.64 5.16
CA ALA A 295 12.74 16.20 4.32
C ALA A 295 13.04 15.31 3.11
N GLY A 296 13.12 13.97 3.30
CA GLY A 296 13.33 13.01 2.25
C GLY A 296 12.16 12.96 1.25
N LEU A 297 10.92 12.98 1.72
CA LEU A 297 9.74 13.08 0.87
C LEU A 297 9.74 14.35 0.01
N TRP A 298 10.13 15.49 0.61
CA TRP A 298 10.22 16.76 -0.09
C TRP A 298 11.32 16.74 -1.15
N LEU A 299 12.52 16.24 -0.81
CA LEU A 299 13.64 16.06 -1.74
C LEU A 299 13.25 15.15 -2.93
N ALA A 300 12.64 13.99 -2.65
CA ALA A 300 12.20 13.07 -3.69
C ALA A 300 11.18 13.72 -4.64
N ARG A 301 10.30 14.59 -4.10
CA ARG A 301 9.34 15.36 -4.89
C ARG A 301 10.03 16.36 -5.82
N LEU A 302 11.05 17.08 -5.35
CA LEU A 302 11.81 18.04 -6.18
C LEU A 302 12.49 17.36 -7.37
N GLY A 303 12.99 16.13 -7.18
CA GLY A 303 13.60 15.33 -8.23
C GLY A 303 12.63 14.69 -9.21
N SER A 304 11.32 14.81 -8.97
CA SER A 304 10.31 14.21 -9.83
C SER A 304 9.89 15.21 -10.92
N GLY A 305 10.01 14.84 -12.19
CA GLY A 305 9.45 15.60 -13.32
C GLY A 305 7.91 15.70 -13.22
N PRO A 306 7.24 16.42 -14.14
CA PRO A 306 5.79 16.55 -14.16
C PRO A 306 5.13 15.16 -14.11
N ALA A 307 4.05 15.04 -13.33
CA ALA A 307 3.36 13.77 -13.09
C ALA A 307 2.94 13.12 -14.41
N ALA A 308 3.21 11.82 -14.55
CA ALA A 308 2.90 11.03 -15.76
C ALA A 308 1.44 11.13 -16.22
N GLY A 309 0.52 11.49 -15.32
CA GLY A 309 -0.89 11.77 -15.63
C GLY A 309 -1.13 13.05 -16.46
N ALA A 310 -0.15 13.96 -16.54
CA ALA A 310 -0.26 15.18 -17.36
C ALA A 310 0.13 14.91 -18.83
N ALA A 311 0.99 13.93 -19.08
CA ALA A 311 1.47 13.60 -20.42
C ALA A 311 0.42 12.86 -21.29
N ASN A 312 -0.64 12.32 -20.69
CA ASN A 312 -1.67 11.53 -21.39
C ASN A 312 -3.00 12.27 -21.55
N ARG A 313 -3.03 13.61 -21.42
CA ARG A 313 -4.17 14.40 -21.84
C ARG A 313 -4.07 14.58 -23.36
N PRO A 314 -5.05 14.11 -24.15
CA PRO A 314 -5.08 14.47 -25.56
C PRO A 314 -5.07 16.00 -25.67
N ALA A 315 -4.22 16.52 -26.57
CA ALA A 315 -4.17 17.94 -26.87
C ALA A 315 -5.60 18.43 -27.19
N PRO A 316 -6.02 19.61 -26.71
CA PRO A 316 -7.29 20.18 -27.13
C PRO A 316 -7.27 20.27 -28.66
N GLY A 317 -8.23 19.58 -29.30
CA GLY A 317 -8.39 19.62 -30.75
C GLY A 317 -8.46 21.09 -31.24
N PRO A 318 -7.95 21.38 -32.44
CA PRO A 318 -7.99 22.75 -32.99
C PRO A 318 -9.44 23.24 -32.97
N ALA A 319 -9.63 24.41 -32.35
CA ALA A 319 -10.90 25.09 -32.36
C ALA A 319 -11.35 25.24 -33.81
N ALA A 320 -12.48 24.62 -34.19
CA ALA A 320 -13.08 24.82 -35.48
C ALA A 320 -13.34 26.32 -35.62
N SER A 321 -12.57 26.99 -36.46
CA SER A 321 -12.82 28.35 -36.87
C SER A 321 -14.14 28.35 -37.64
N ALA A 322 -15.20 28.87 -37.00
CA ALA A 322 -16.44 29.16 -37.66
C ALA A 322 -16.17 30.27 -38.70
N SER A 323 -16.33 29.92 -39.94
CA SER A 323 -16.58 30.83 -41.05
C SER A 323 -18.08 30.86 -41.39
#